data_9f34aa299bdaac19d058310ee55604d8
#
_entry.id   9f34aa299bdaac19d058310ee55604d8
#
_cell.length_a   1.000
_cell.length_b   1.000
_cell.length_c   1.000
_cell.angle_alpha   90.00
_cell.angle_beta   90.00
_cell.angle_gamma   90.00
#
_symmetry.space_group_name_H-M   'P 1'
#
loop_
_entity.id
_entity.type
_entity.pdbx_description
1 polymer ?
#
loop_
_entity_poly.entity_id
_entity_poly.type
_entity_poly.pdbx_seq_one_letter_code
_entity_poly.pdbx_strand_id
1 'polypeptide(L)' 'MKYSEFRKWLREQGAVFQRHRSGSSHYRVTLNGRSTIFPDHGAKEIGKGLVETIKKQLGLK' A
#
# COMPACT_ATOMS: atom_id res chain seq x y z
N MET A 1 7.84 -5.33 -9.69
CA MET A 1 6.41 -5.29 -9.32
C MET A 1 5.89 -3.89 -9.50
N LYS A 2 4.70 -3.76 -10.03
CA LYS A 2 4.07 -2.46 -10.23
C LYS A 2 3.24 -2.07 -9.00
N TYR A 3 3.03 -0.76 -8.82
CA TYR A 3 2.19 -0.30 -7.70
C TYR A 3 0.81 -0.95 -7.72
N SER A 4 0.19 -1.07 -8.89
CA SER A 4 -1.12 -1.69 -9.01
C SER A 4 -1.11 -3.15 -8.59
N GLU A 5 -0.02 -3.85 -8.90
CA GLU A 5 0.12 -5.26 -8.52
C GLU A 5 0.27 -5.42 -7.01
N PHE A 6 1.06 -4.54 -6.39
CA PHE A 6 1.27 -4.59 -4.96
C PHE A 6 -0.01 -4.23 -4.22
N ARG A 7 -0.76 -3.25 -4.74
CA ARG A 7 -2.06 -2.89 -4.16
C ARG A 7 -3.01 -4.08 -4.18
N LYS A 8 -3.07 -4.79 -5.30
CA LYS A 8 -3.91 -5.97 -5.42
C LYS A 8 -3.50 -7.04 -4.41
N TRP A 9 -2.19 -7.26 -4.28
CA TRP A 9 -1.68 -8.24 -3.34
C TRP A 9 -2.05 -7.87 -1.90
N LEU A 10 -1.93 -6.59 -1.54
CA LEU A 10 -2.31 -6.14 -0.20
C LEU A 10 -3.80 -6.38 0.07
N ARG A 11 -4.65 -6.14 -0.90
CA ARG A 11 -6.08 -6.42 -0.76
C ARG A 11 -6.33 -7.90 -0.51
N GLU A 12 -5.57 -8.75 -1.15
CA GLU A 12 -5.70 -10.19 -0.95
C GLU A 12 -5.30 -10.59 0.47
N GLN A 13 -4.46 -9.78 1.11
CA GLN A 13 -4.10 -10.00 2.51
C GLN A 13 -5.14 -9.47 3.49
N GLY A 14 -6.17 -8.82 2.98
CA GLY A 14 -7.21 -8.25 3.81
C GLY A 14 -7.08 -6.76 4.07
N ALA A 15 -6.15 -6.10 3.40
CA ALA A 15 -5.94 -4.67 3.60
C ALA A 15 -7.10 -3.86 3.03
N VAL A 16 -7.46 -2.80 3.74
CA VAL A 16 -8.51 -1.87 3.33
C VAL A 16 -7.86 -0.58 2.87
N PHE A 17 -8.25 -0.12 1.70
CA PHE A 17 -7.71 1.12 1.12
C PHE A 17 -8.75 2.22 1.22
N GLN A 18 -8.35 3.37 1.77
CA GLN A 18 -9.18 4.55 1.83
C GLN A 18 -8.45 5.69 1.16
N ARG A 19 -9.16 6.48 0.34
CA ARG A 19 -8.55 7.61 -0.31
C ARG A 19 -8.10 8.64 0.72
N HIS A 20 -6.84 9.06 0.64
CA HIS A 20 -6.32 10.08 1.53
C HIS A 20 -6.88 11.44 1.13
N ARG A 21 -7.29 12.20 2.14
CA ARG A 21 -8.03 13.44 1.91
C ARG A 21 -7.23 14.51 1.15
N SER A 22 -5.96 14.63 1.46
CA SER A 22 -5.14 15.70 0.89
C SER A 22 -4.40 15.31 -0.37
N GLY A 23 -4.40 14.05 -0.73
CA GLY A 23 -3.59 13.57 -1.83
C GLY A 23 -4.42 13.14 -3.01
N SER A 24 -3.87 13.35 -4.21
CA SER A 24 -4.51 12.90 -5.42
C SER A 24 -4.30 11.40 -5.66
N SER A 25 -3.15 10.86 -5.23
CA SER A 25 -2.79 9.47 -5.51
C SER A 25 -2.38 8.72 -4.26
N HIS A 26 -2.72 9.21 -3.09
CA HIS A 26 -2.35 8.57 -1.84
C HIS A 26 -3.54 7.90 -1.20
N TYR A 27 -3.30 6.71 -0.66
CA TYR A 27 -4.33 5.95 0.04
C TYR A 27 -3.84 5.64 1.44
N ARG A 28 -4.77 5.62 2.38
CA ARG A 28 -4.50 5.05 3.70
C ARG A 28 -4.83 3.57 3.62
N VAL A 29 -3.85 2.75 3.93
CA VAL A 29 -4.00 1.30 3.95
C VAL A 29 -4.06 0.83 5.39
N THR A 30 -5.08 0.06 5.73
CA THR A 30 -5.25 -0.46 7.09
C THR A 30 -5.32 -1.98 7.04
N LEU A 31 -4.59 -2.62 7.93
CA LEU A 31 -4.57 -4.08 8.05
C LEU A 31 -4.28 -4.45 9.50
N ASN A 32 -5.18 -5.22 10.10
CA ASN A 32 -5.02 -5.73 11.48
C ASN A 32 -4.71 -4.63 12.49
N GLY A 33 -5.40 -3.49 12.37
CA GLY A 33 -5.21 -2.38 13.29
C GLY A 33 -3.99 -1.52 13.01
N ARG A 34 -3.22 -1.84 11.99
CA ARG A 34 -2.07 -1.04 11.58
C ARG A 34 -2.40 -0.30 10.30
N SER A 35 -1.81 0.88 10.12
CA SER A 35 -2.05 1.65 8.92
C SER A 35 -0.77 2.29 8.41
N THR A 36 -0.76 2.56 7.12
CA THR A 36 0.34 3.25 6.47
C THR A 36 -0.22 4.00 5.26
N ILE A 37 0.63 4.81 4.64
CA ILE A 37 0.25 5.54 3.43
C ILE A 37 0.82 4.81 2.23
N PHE A 38 -0.02 4.59 1.23
CA PHE A 38 0.37 3.95 -0.02
C PHE A 38 0.29 4.97 -1.14
N PRO A 39 1.44 5.40 -1.70
CA PRO A 39 1.43 6.28 -2.87
C PRO A 39 1.19 5.44 -4.12
N ASP A 40 0.03 5.62 -4.76
CA ASP A 40 -0.33 4.80 -5.91
C ASP A 40 0.09 5.49 -7.20
N HIS A 41 1.13 4.99 -7.81
CA HIS A 41 1.61 5.47 -9.11
C HIS A 41 1.20 4.54 -10.25
N GLY A 42 0.21 3.71 -10.02
CA GLY A 42 -0.41 2.90 -11.06
C GLY A 42 0.52 1.86 -11.67
N ALA A 43 0.80 2.02 -12.97
CA ALA A 43 1.58 1.04 -13.71
C ALA A 43 3.10 1.18 -13.54
N LYS A 44 3.56 2.15 -12.76
CA LYS A 44 4.99 2.33 -12.52
C LYS A 44 5.52 1.26 -11.57
N GLU A 45 6.81 1.01 -11.67
CA GLU A 45 7.46 0.06 -10.78
C GLU A 45 7.55 0.63 -9.36
N ILE A 46 7.24 -0.20 -8.39
CA ILE A 46 7.43 0.16 -6.99
C ILE A 46 8.79 -0.32 -6.53
N GLY A 47 9.50 0.53 -5.81
CA GLY A 47 10.82 0.18 -5.31
C GLY A 47 10.75 -0.89 -4.24
N LYS A 48 11.74 -1.78 -4.23
CA LYS A 48 11.80 -2.87 -3.26
C LYS A 48 11.81 -2.33 -1.82
N GLY A 49 12.53 -1.23 -1.59
CA GLY A 49 12.60 -0.63 -0.26
C GLY A 49 11.23 -0.17 0.23
N LEU A 50 10.44 0.43 -0.66
CA LEU A 50 9.11 0.88 -0.30
C LEU A 50 8.18 -0.31 -0.02
N VAL A 51 8.28 -1.36 -0.83
CA VAL A 51 7.51 -2.59 -0.60
C VAL A 51 7.80 -3.13 0.80
N GLU A 52 9.06 -3.26 1.15
CA GLU A 52 9.46 -3.79 2.46
C GLU A 52 8.99 -2.90 3.60
N THR A 53 9.09 -1.58 3.42
CA THR A 53 8.64 -0.63 4.44
C THR A 53 7.14 -0.75 4.68
N ILE A 54 6.35 -0.80 3.61
CA ILE A 54 4.89 -0.93 3.73
C ILE A 54 4.52 -2.24 4.41
N LYS A 55 5.12 -3.33 3.98
CA LYS A 55 4.86 -4.63 4.59
C LYS A 55 5.19 -4.63 6.08
N LYS A 56 6.32 -4.04 6.43
CA LYS A 56 6.75 -3.97 7.83
C LYS A 56 5.77 -3.15 8.66
N GLN A 57 5.33 -2.01 8.13
CA GLN A 57 4.41 -1.14 8.86
C GLN A 57 3.03 -1.79 9.07
N LEU A 58 2.64 -2.67 8.16
CA LEU A 58 1.38 -3.40 8.26
C LEU A 58 1.51 -4.72 9.00
N GLY A 59 2.72 -5.07 9.43
CA GLY A 59 2.97 -6.32 10.13
C GLY A 59 3.02 -7.53 9.22
N LEU A 60 3.21 -7.35 7.94
CA LEU A 60 3.37 -8.43 6.98
C LEU A 60 4.84 -8.81 6.84
N LYS A 61 5.09 -10.06 6.54
CA LYS A 61 6.45 -10.56 6.35
C LYS A 61 6.79 -10.74 4.88
#